data_1aff69853c586d613141821dba1ff500
#
_entry.id   1aff69853c586d613141821dba1ff500
#
_cell.length_a   1.000
_cell.length_b   1.000
_cell.length_c   1.000
_cell.angle_alpha   90.00
_cell.angle_beta   90.00
_cell.angle_gamma   90.00
#
_symmetry.space_group_name_H-M   'P 1'
#
loop_
_entity.id
_entity.type
_entity.pdbx_description
1 polymer ?
#
loop_
_entity_poly.entity_id
_entity_poly.type
_entity_poly.pdbx_seq_one_letter_code
_entity_poly.pdbx_strand_id
1 'polypeptide(L)'
;MTAPTQKVPVVIIGGGPAGLTAAAALAPDVDVLVLEREAMTGGIPRHSDHPGYGMRDLRRFMSGPAYARRLTVRALDAGAMLETEAMVTGWGGERLLQVTTPRGVRTVSADAVVLATGARERPRPARLIPGDRPDGVYTTGQLQNLVHLHHAQVGTRALIVGAELVSWSAVLTLREAGCAAVAMVSRYPRSEAYAAFRVPGRTLMSGPVLTRSRLVSIHGKDRVHSAV
;
A
#
# COMPACT_ATOMS: atom_id res chain seq x y z
N MET A 1 35.65 8.51 -3.13
CA MET A 1 35.68 8.17 -1.69
C MET A 1 34.41 7.39 -1.39
N THR A 2 34.53 6.12 -1.03
CA THR A 2 33.38 5.31 -0.57
C THR A 2 32.92 5.86 0.77
N ALA A 3 31.62 6.17 0.89
CA ALA A 3 31.05 6.57 2.18
C ALA A 3 31.28 5.46 3.23
N PRO A 4 31.54 5.82 4.49
CA PRO A 4 31.78 4.82 5.53
C PRO A 4 30.59 3.88 5.65
N THR A 5 30.87 2.59 5.76
CA THR A 5 29.85 1.55 5.94
C THR A 5 29.31 1.63 7.37
N GLN A 6 28.01 1.92 7.52
CA GLN A 6 27.34 1.83 8.81
C GLN A 6 27.13 0.36 9.16
N LYS A 7 27.52 -0.07 10.36
CA LYS A 7 27.25 -1.43 10.85
C LYS A 7 26.09 -1.42 11.85
N VAL A 8 25.10 -2.28 11.64
CA VAL A 8 23.93 -2.44 12.52
C VAL A 8 23.62 -3.93 12.66
N PRO A 9 23.38 -4.47 13.85
CA PRO A 9 23.07 -5.87 14.04
C PRO A 9 21.86 -6.34 13.21
N VAL A 10 20.75 -5.61 13.25
CA VAL A 10 19.53 -5.97 12.52
C VAL A 10 19.06 -4.80 11.65
N VAL A 11 18.88 -5.05 10.36
CA VAL A 11 18.23 -4.12 9.43
C VAL A 11 16.88 -4.67 8.98
N ILE A 12 15.86 -3.84 9.06
CA ILE A 12 14.50 -4.14 8.55
C ILE A 12 14.25 -3.29 7.32
N ILE A 13 13.95 -3.92 6.19
CA ILE A 13 13.65 -3.24 4.93
C ILE A 13 12.14 -3.08 4.78
N GLY A 14 11.66 -1.85 4.96
CA GLY A 14 10.27 -1.45 4.88
C GLY A 14 9.66 -1.09 6.23
N GLY A 15 9.24 0.15 6.38
CA GLY A 15 8.60 0.74 7.56
C GLY A 15 7.08 0.61 7.57
N GLY A 16 6.52 -0.43 6.93
CA GLY A 16 5.11 -0.76 7.00
C GLY A 16 4.75 -1.53 8.29
N PRO A 17 3.48 -1.98 8.44
CA PRO A 17 3.02 -2.65 9.65
C PRO A 17 3.88 -3.85 10.08
N ALA A 18 4.31 -4.68 9.14
CA ALA A 18 5.14 -5.85 9.43
C ALA A 18 6.51 -5.43 9.96
N GLY A 19 7.19 -4.49 9.27
CA GLY A 19 8.51 -4.01 9.69
C GLY A 19 8.50 -3.29 11.01
N LEU A 20 7.51 -2.41 11.25
CA LEU A 20 7.36 -1.69 12.52
C LEU A 20 7.04 -2.65 13.70
N THR A 21 6.24 -3.69 13.43
CA THR A 21 5.95 -4.71 14.46
C THR A 21 7.20 -5.53 14.78
N ALA A 22 7.96 -5.94 13.76
CA ALA A 22 9.24 -6.63 13.95
C ALA A 22 10.26 -5.75 14.70
N ALA A 23 10.34 -4.47 14.33
CA ALA A 23 11.21 -3.51 15.00
C ALA A 23 10.86 -3.36 16.49
N ALA A 24 9.58 -3.18 16.81
CA ALA A 24 9.13 -3.07 18.19
C ALA A 24 9.36 -4.35 19.03
N ALA A 25 9.43 -5.51 18.38
CA ALA A 25 9.70 -6.78 19.06
C ALA A 25 11.20 -7.02 19.28
N LEU A 26 12.06 -6.56 18.39
CA LEU A 26 13.49 -6.85 18.42
C LEU A 26 14.30 -5.76 19.13
N ALA A 27 13.88 -4.51 19.02
CA ALA A 27 14.67 -3.37 19.51
C ALA A 27 14.97 -3.35 21.02
N PRO A 28 14.16 -3.98 21.92
CA PRO A 28 14.53 -4.10 23.33
C PRO A 28 15.81 -4.93 23.57
N ASP A 29 16.16 -5.86 22.69
CA ASP A 29 17.22 -6.82 22.88
C ASP A 29 18.44 -6.57 21.98
N VAL A 30 18.26 -5.81 20.87
CA VAL A 30 19.30 -5.60 19.86
C VAL A 30 19.07 -4.29 19.11
N ASP A 31 20.17 -3.66 18.62
CA ASP A 31 20.05 -2.47 17.78
C ASP A 31 19.37 -2.80 16.44
N VAL A 32 18.28 -2.12 16.17
CA VAL A 32 17.45 -2.29 14.97
C VAL A 32 17.39 -1.00 14.17
N LEU A 33 17.71 -1.07 12.87
CA LEU A 33 17.51 0.00 11.90
C LEU A 33 16.41 -0.39 10.91
N VAL A 34 15.34 0.41 10.85
CA VAL A 34 14.31 0.29 9.81
C VAL A 34 14.63 1.27 8.69
N LEU A 35 14.75 0.77 7.45
CA LEU A 35 14.94 1.57 6.25
C LEU A 35 13.61 1.67 5.51
N GLU A 36 13.06 2.87 5.40
CA GLU A 36 11.80 3.16 4.69
C GLU A 36 12.05 4.10 3.51
N ARG A 37 11.60 3.72 2.31
CA ARG A 37 11.80 4.51 1.10
C ARG A 37 10.95 5.79 1.03
N GLU A 38 9.77 5.77 1.66
CA GLU A 38 8.87 6.92 1.69
C GLU A 38 9.34 7.95 2.74
N ALA A 39 8.82 9.17 2.65
CA ALA A 39 9.13 10.24 3.62
C ALA A 39 8.57 9.96 5.04
N MET A 40 7.69 8.97 5.18
CA MET A 40 7.08 8.57 6.45
C MET A 40 6.92 7.06 6.53
N THR A 41 7.09 6.50 7.72
CA THR A 41 6.77 5.10 8.03
C THR A 41 5.26 4.88 8.13
N GLY A 42 4.82 3.62 8.16
CA GLY A 42 3.43 3.20 8.32
C GLY A 42 2.86 2.43 7.13
N GLY A 43 3.49 2.53 5.95
CA GLY A 43 3.11 1.77 4.75
C GLY A 43 1.70 2.05 4.25
N ILE A 44 1.06 1.06 3.64
CA ILE A 44 -0.29 1.15 3.04
C ILE A 44 -1.35 1.75 3.96
N PRO A 45 -1.43 1.43 5.27
CA PRO A 45 -2.42 2.04 6.15
C PRO A 45 -2.41 3.56 6.18
N ARG A 46 -1.28 4.21 5.90
CA ARG A 46 -1.19 5.69 5.87
C ARG A 46 -2.18 6.35 4.91
N HIS A 47 -2.44 5.73 3.78
CA HIS A 47 -3.32 6.25 2.74
C HIS A 47 -4.61 5.43 2.57
N SER A 48 -4.90 4.53 3.49
CA SER A 48 -6.13 3.75 3.54
C SER A 48 -7.03 4.30 4.66
N ASP A 49 -7.60 5.49 4.42
CA ASP A 49 -8.30 6.28 5.46
C ASP A 49 -9.74 5.80 5.69
N HIS A 50 -9.86 4.54 6.08
CA HIS A 50 -11.12 3.96 6.52
C HIS A 50 -10.91 3.13 7.79
N PRO A 51 -11.96 2.89 8.58
CA PRO A 51 -11.87 2.06 9.79
C PRO A 51 -11.68 0.57 9.43
N GLY A 52 -11.23 -0.21 10.42
CA GLY A 52 -11.05 -1.66 10.32
C GLY A 52 -9.64 -2.13 10.63
N TYR A 53 -8.72 -1.22 10.89
CA TYR A 53 -7.35 -1.53 11.29
C TYR A 53 -7.21 -1.79 12.79
N GLY A 54 -6.20 -2.56 13.18
CA GLY A 54 -5.80 -2.79 14.57
C GLY A 54 -6.66 -3.79 15.35
N MET A 55 -7.67 -4.41 14.75
CA MET A 55 -8.57 -5.35 15.45
C MET A 55 -7.85 -6.61 15.94
N ARG A 56 -6.92 -7.14 15.15
CA ARG A 56 -6.24 -8.41 15.45
C ARG A 56 -5.09 -8.24 16.43
N ASP A 57 -4.24 -7.24 16.19
CA ASP A 57 -2.95 -7.06 16.85
C ASP A 57 -3.02 -6.05 18.01
N LEU A 58 -3.81 -4.98 17.87
CA LEU A 58 -3.97 -3.97 18.91
C LEU A 58 -5.29 -4.09 19.69
N ARG A 59 -6.19 -5.00 19.28
CA ARG A 59 -7.56 -5.15 19.83
C ARG A 59 -8.33 -3.82 19.87
N ARG A 60 -8.12 -2.98 18.84
CA ARG A 60 -8.73 -1.65 18.67
C ARG A 60 -9.27 -1.51 17.26
N PHE A 61 -10.34 -0.75 17.13
CA PHE A 61 -10.92 -0.40 15.85
C PHE A 61 -10.44 1.00 15.46
N MET A 62 -9.59 1.11 14.45
CA MET A 62 -8.86 2.32 14.11
C MET A 62 -8.94 2.61 12.61
N SER A 63 -8.75 3.88 12.21
CA SER A 63 -8.45 4.20 10.81
C SER A 63 -7.02 3.78 10.44
N GLY A 64 -6.77 3.61 9.16
CA GLY A 64 -5.44 3.25 8.66
C GLY A 64 -4.34 4.19 9.13
N PRO A 65 -4.47 5.52 8.96
CA PRO A 65 -3.46 6.48 9.44
C PRO A 65 -3.23 6.44 10.96
N ALA A 66 -4.28 6.26 11.76
CA ALA A 66 -4.15 6.13 13.21
C ALA A 66 -3.40 4.84 13.60
N TYR A 67 -3.69 3.76 12.91
CA TYR A 67 -2.99 2.49 13.07
C TYR A 67 -1.50 2.60 12.70
N ALA A 68 -1.19 3.21 11.54
CA ALA A 68 0.19 3.44 11.09
C ALA A 68 0.99 4.23 12.14
N ARG A 69 0.44 5.37 12.60
CA ARG A 69 1.08 6.17 13.66
C ARG A 69 1.32 5.38 14.94
N ARG A 70 0.35 4.57 15.37
CA ARG A 70 0.49 3.76 16.58
C ARG A 70 1.62 2.76 16.49
N LEU A 71 1.80 2.10 15.33
CA LEU A 71 2.90 1.16 15.13
C LEU A 71 4.25 1.87 15.08
N THR A 72 4.32 3.04 14.43
CA THR A 72 5.53 3.87 14.39
C THR A 72 5.98 4.26 15.81
N VAL A 73 5.05 4.77 16.62
CA VAL A 73 5.34 5.13 18.02
C VAL A 73 5.81 3.92 18.81
N ARG A 74 5.16 2.76 18.68
CA ARG A 74 5.59 1.54 19.37
C ARG A 74 7.02 1.11 19.01
N ALA A 75 7.40 1.23 17.74
CA ALA A 75 8.76 0.90 17.32
C ALA A 75 9.79 1.87 17.90
N LEU A 76 9.48 3.17 17.90
CA LEU A 76 10.34 4.20 18.50
C LEU A 76 10.47 4.03 20.02
N ASP A 77 9.36 3.82 20.72
CA ASP A 77 9.32 3.59 22.17
C ASP A 77 10.12 2.35 22.59
N ALA A 78 10.18 1.35 21.71
CA ALA A 78 11.01 0.16 21.92
C ALA A 78 12.51 0.38 21.64
N GLY A 79 12.92 1.54 21.13
CA GLY A 79 14.31 1.87 20.85
C GLY A 79 14.75 1.64 19.40
N ALA A 80 13.84 1.31 18.47
CA ALA A 80 14.21 1.14 17.07
C ALA A 80 14.59 2.47 16.41
N MET A 81 15.62 2.46 15.58
CA MET A 81 16.00 3.56 14.70
C MET A 81 15.18 3.48 13.42
N LEU A 82 14.48 4.57 13.06
CA LEU A 82 13.71 4.67 11.84
C LEU A 82 14.35 5.70 10.91
N GLU A 83 14.74 5.27 9.70
CA GLU A 83 15.26 6.14 8.67
C GLU A 83 14.31 6.11 7.47
N THR A 84 13.76 7.28 7.16
CA THR A 84 12.88 7.51 6.00
C THR A 84 13.68 8.05 4.82
N GLU A 85 13.07 8.07 3.62
CA GLU A 85 13.74 8.43 2.36
C GLU A 85 15.02 7.62 2.12
N ALA A 86 15.04 6.39 2.63
CA ALA A 86 16.16 5.46 2.59
C ALA A 86 15.75 4.17 1.86
N MET A 87 15.98 4.15 0.55
CA MET A 87 15.61 3.04 -0.31
C MET A 87 16.75 2.03 -0.42
N VAL A 88 16.51 0.81 0.00
CA VAL A 88 17.43 -0.30 -0.29
C VAL A 88 17.29 -0.66 -1.77
N THR A 89 18.37 -0.45 -2.53
CA THR A 89 18.39 -0.61 -3.99
C THR A 89 19.13 -1.86 -4.46
N GLY A 90 19.85 -2.52 -3.57
CA GLY A 90 20.56 -3.75 -3.92
C GLY A 90 21.39 -4.32 -2.78
N TRP A 91 22.03 -5.43 -3.09
CA TRP A 91 23.03 -6.08 -2.27
C TRP A 91 24.41 -5.71 -2.77
N GLY A 92 25.28 -5.17 -1.91
CA GLY A 92 26.66 -4.79 -2.22
C GLY A 92 27.69 -5.91 -1.94
N GLY A 93 27.20 -7.08 -1.50
CA GLY A 93 27.97 -8.24 -1.09
C GLY A 93 27.24 -9.02 -0.01
N GLU A 94 27.87 -9.99 0.59
CA GLU A 94 27.29 -10.74 1.70
C GLU A 94 27.06 -9.78 2.89
N ARG A 95 25.80 -9.69 3.37
CA ARG A 95 25.37 -8.82 4.49
C ARG A 95 25.61 -7.32 4.27
N LEU A 96 25.81 -6.88 3.03
CA LEU A 96 25.92 -5.46 2.67
C LEU A 96 24.72 -5.02 1.85
N LEU A 97 24.05 -3.96 2.31
CA LEU A 97 22.92 -3.35 1.63
C LEU A 97 23.36 -2.04 0.99
N GLN A 98 23.01 -1.83 -0.27
CA GLN A 98 23.10 -0.52 -0.93
C GLN A 98 21.85 0.27 -0.61
N VAL A 99 22.02 1.46 -0.04
CA VAL A 99 20.92 2.35 0.36
C VAL A 99 21.05 3.66 -0.36
N THR A 100 20.03 4.01 -1.12
CA THR A 100 19.91 5.30 -1.82
C THR A 100 19.07 6.25 -0.97
N THR A 101 19.58 7.45 -0.75
CA THR A 101 18.92 8.52 -0.01
C THR A 101 19.02 9.82 -0.81
N PRO A 102 18.31 10.90 -0.46
CA PRO A 102 18.48 12.21 -1.08
C PRO A 102 19.90 12.77 -1.00
N ARG A 103 20.71 12.28 -0.04
CA ARG A 103 22.10 12.68 0.14
C ARG A 103 23.11 11.82 -0.65
N GLY A 104 22.62 10.83 -1.39
CA GLY A 104 23.45 9.91 -2.19
C GLY A 104 23.33 8.45 -1.78
N VAL A 105 24.22 7.63 -2.33
CA VAL A 105 24.28 6.19 -2.08
C VAL A 105 25.29 5.88 -0.99
N ARG A 106 24.90 5.01 -0.06
CA ARG A 106 25.78 4.47 1.00
C ARG A 106 25.58 2.97 1.17
N THR A 107 26.44 2.34 1.94
CA THR A 107 26.33 0.93 2.33
C THR A 107 26.00 0.78 3.80
N VAL A 108 25.18 -0.22 4.11
CA VAL A 108 24.87 -0.64 5.48
C VAL A 108 25.19 -2.12 5.60
N SER A 109 26.00 -2.47 6.59
CA SER A 109 26.30 -3.87 6.95
C SER A 109 25.34 -4.33 8.04
N ALA A 110 24.76 -5.51 7.88
CA ALA A 110 23.82 -6.09 8.85
C ALA A 110 24.18 -7.54 9.16
N ASP A 111 24.10 -7.95 10.43
CA ASP A 111 24.26 -9.36 10.79
C ASP A 111 23.00 -10.16 10.43
N ALA A 112 21.81 -9.52 10.49
CA ALA A 112 20.56 -10.07 10.03
C ALA A 112 19.73 -9.03 9.26
N VAL A 113 18.99 -9.47 8.22
CA VAL A 113 18.09 -8.63 7.43
C VAL A 113 16.69 -9.20 7.43
N VAL A 114 15.72 -8.37 7.80
CA VAL A 114 14.30 -8.70 7.74
C VAL A 114 13.67 -8.00 6.54
N LEU A 115 13.11 -8.77 5.60
CA LEU A 115 12.40 -8.24 4.44
C LEU A 115 10.92 -8.01 4.80
N ALA A 116 10.53 -6.74 4.92
CA ALA A 116 9.16 -6.31 5.22
C ALA A 116 8.63 -5.34 4.13
N THR A 117 9.01 -5.59 2.88
CA THR A 117 8.78 -4.71 1.72
C THR A 117 7.33 -4.63 1.26
N GLY A 118 6.44 -5.40 1.87
CA GLY A 118 5.02 -5.45 1.55
C GLY A 118 4.72 -6.15 0.23
N ALA A 119 3.54 -5.85 -0.31
CA ALA A 119 3.07 -6.37 -1.59
C ALA A 119 2.70 -5.22 -2.52
N ARG A 120 2.80 -5.47 -3.82
CA ARG A 120 2.34 -4.56 -4.86
C ARG A 120 1.19 -5.20 -5.62
N GLU A 121 0.13 -4.45 -5.82
CA GLU A 121 -0.99 -4.88 -6.66
C GLU A 121 -0.51 -5.10 -8.10
N ARG A 122 -1.12 -6.07 -8.76
CA ARG A 122 -0.86 -6.32 -10.19
C ARG A 122 -1.47 -5.20 -11.03
N PRO A 123 -0.67 -4.35 -11.68
CA PRO A 123 -1.17 -3.28 -12.53
C PRO A 123 -1.75 -3.85 -13.83
N ARG A 124 -2.45 -3.01 -14.58
CA ARG A 124 -3.07 -3.39 -15.87
C ARG A 124 -2.15 -4.18 -16.81
N PRO A 125 -0.87 -3.77 -17.05
CA PRO A 125 0.02 -4.54 -17.94
C PRO A 125 0.26 -5.97 -17.45
N ALA A 126 0.44 -6.17 -16.16
CA ALA A 126 0.64 -7.50 -15.59
C ALA A 126 -0.64 -8.36 -15.59
N ARG A 127 -1.81 -7.75 -15.82
CA ARG A 127 -3.10 -8.43 -15.99
C ARG A 127 -3.41 -8.73 -17.47
N LEU A 128 -2.57 -8.28 -18.40
CA LEU A 128 -2.71 -8.43 -19.84
C LEU A 128 -4.08 -7.94 -20.37
N ILE A 129 -4.57 -6.82 -19.84
CA ILE A 129 -5.82 -6.20 -20.29
C ILE A 129 -5.52 -5.32 -21.50
N PRO A 130 -6.02 -5.68 -22.71
CA PRO A 130 -5.74 -4.96 -23.94
C PRO A 130 -6.51 -3.62 -24.05
N GLY A 131 -6.35 -2.97 -25.19
CA GLY A 131 -6.97 -1.68 -25.53
C GLY A 131 -5.99 -0.52 -25.42
N ASP A 132 -6.51 0.70 -25.44
CA ASP A 132 -5.75 1.94 -25.40
C ASP A 132 -5.02 2.11 -24.06
N ARG A 133 -4.15 3.11 -23.98
CA ARG A 133 -3.38 3.43 -22.76
C ARG A 133 -3.69 4.83 -22.22
N PRO A 134 -4.97 5.13 -21.95
CA PRO A 134 -5.38 6.42 -21.44
C PRO A 134 -5.00 6.58 -19.95
N ASP A 135 -4.96 7.82 -19.49
CA ASP A 135 -4.95 8.11 -18.06
C ASP A 135 -6.26 7.66 -17.39
N GLY A 136 -6.22 7.54 -16.04
CA GLY A 136 -7.39 7.16 -15.24
C GLY A 136 -7.52 5.67 -14.96
N VAL A 137 -6.47 4.88 -15.22
CA VAL A 137 -6.42 3.46 -14.88
C VAL A 137 -5.46 3.28 -13.69
N TYR A 138 -6.00 2.99 -12.51
CA TYR A 138 -5.27 2.92 -11.26
C TYR A 138 -5.36 1.54 -10.62
N THR A 139 -4.36 1.17 -9.83
CA THR A 139 -4.53 0.15 -8.79
C THR A 139 -5.21 0.78 -7.57
N THR A 140 -5.77 -0.03 -6.66
CA THR A 140 -6.42 0.52 -5.46
C THR A 140 -5.44 1.29 -4.58
N GLY A 141 -4.23 0.77 -4.38
CA GLY A 141 -3.22 1.47 -3.59
C GLY A 141 -2.79 2.80 -4.23
N GLN A 142 -2.69 2.86 -5.58
CA GLN A 142 -2.44 4.12 -6.28
C GLN A 142 -3.60 5.10 -6.15
N LEU A 143 -4.85 4.64 -6.28
CA LEU A 143 -6.04 5.45 -6.07
C LEU A 143 -6.05 6.06 -4.67
N GLN A 144 -5.85 5.24 -3.63
CA GLN A 144 -5.83 5.70 -2.25
C GLN A 144 -4.70 6.70 -1.99
N ASN A 145 -3.52 6.45 -2.53
CA ASN A 145 -2.38 7.37 -2.42
C ASN A 145 -2.71 8.72 -3.05
N LEU A 146 -3.24 8.74 -4.27
CA LEU A 146 -3.62 9.98 -4.97
C LEU A 146 -4.69 10.77 -4.20
N VAL A 147 -5.70 10.10 -3.68
CA VAL A 147 -6.82 10.76 -2.97
C VAL A 147 -6.39 11.23 -1.58
N HIS A 148 -5.80 10.36 -0.76
CA HIS A 148 -5.57 10.67 0.66
C HIS A 148 -4.26 11.39 0.95
N LEU A 149 -3.21 11.20 0.14
CA LEU A 149 -1.93 11.88 0.35
C LEU A 149 -1.73 13.08 -0.58
N HIS A 150 -2.30 13.04 -1.79
CA HIS A 150 -2.10 14.10 -2.78
C HIS A 150 -3.36 14.91 -3.06
N HIS A 151 -4.52 14.56 -2.47
CA HIS A 151 -5.81 15.22 -2.66
C HIS A 151 -6.16 15.41 -4.15
N ALA A 152 -5.76 14.44 -4.98
CA ALA A 152 -5.93 14.50 -6.42
C ALA A 152 -7.35 14.14 -6.83
N GLN A 153 -7.85 14.80 -7.87
CA GLN A 153 -9.09 14.42 -8.52
C GLN A 153 -8.85 13.22 -9.43
N VAL A 154 -9.58 12.13 -9.21
CA VAL A 154 -9.40 10.87 -9.93
C VAL A 154 -10.45 10.62 -11.01
N GLY A 155 -11.46 11.49 -11.11
CA GLY A 155 -12.55 11.43 -12.09
C GLY A 155 -13.91 11.49 -11.41
N THR A 156 -14.98 11.36 -12.22
CA THR A 156 -16.37 11.46 -11.75
C THR A 156 -17.08 10.10 -11.71
N ARG A 157 -16.63 9.14 -12.51
CA ARG A 157 -17.22 7.79 -12.63
C ARG A 157 -16.12 6.76 -12.72
N ALA A 158 -16.22 5.69 -11.94
CA ALA A 158 -15.22 4.63 -11.89
C ALA A 158 -15.85 3.24 -12.04
N LEU A 159 -15.21 2.39 -12.84
CA LEU A 159 -15.40 0.96 -12.88
C LEU A 159 -14.35 0.29 -11.99
N ILE A 160 -14.77 -0.54 -11.04
CA ILE A 160 -13.87 -1.32 -10.17
C ILE A 160 -13.72 -2.73 -10.74
N VAL A 161 -12.48 -3.21 -10.87
CA VAL A 161 -12.18 -4.56 -11.38
C VAL A 161 -11.61 -5.42 -10.24
N GLY A 162 -12.45 -6.29 -9.71
CA GLY A 162 -12.27 -7.11 -8.51
C GLY A 162 -13.47 -6.98 -7.60
N ALA A 163 -13.69 -7.93 -6.69
CA ALA A 163 -14.75 -7.88 -5.67
C ALA A 163 -14.26 -8.44 -4.32
N GLU A 164 -12.96 -8.43 -4.11
CA GLU A 164 -12.27 -8.74 -2.85
C GLU A 164 -12.34 -7.54 -1.89
N LEU A 165 -11.88 -7.73 -0.66
CA LEU A 165 -11.97 -6.71 0.39
C LEU A 165 -11.36 -5.36 -0.01
N VAL A 166 -10.22 -5.38 -0.71
CA VAL A 166 -9.54 -4.15 -1.17
C VAL A 166 -10.37 -3.40 -2.24
N SER A 167 -11.15 -4.10 -3.04
CA SER A 167 -12.08 -3.47 -4.00
C SER A 167 -13.21 -2.69 -3.30
N TRP A 168 -13.69 -3.19 -2.17
CA TRP A 168 -14.68 -2.47 -1.35
C TRP A 168 -14.07 -1.26 -0.63
N SER A 169 -12.79 -1.33 -0.26
CA SER A 169 -12.02 -0.18 0.21
C SER A 169 -11.93 0.91 -0.86
N ALA A 170 -11.75 0.54 -2.14
CA ALA A 170 -11.78 1.50 -3.25
C ALA A 170 -13.12 2.23 -3.38
N VAL A 171 -14.26 1.57 -3.09
CA VAL A 171 -15.58 2.25 -3.08
C VAL A 171 -15.62 3.40 -2.09
N LEU A 172 -15.06 3.21 -0.88
CA LEU A 172 -15.00 4.27 0.14
C LEU A 172 -14.14 5.44 -0.33
N THR A 173 -12.95 5.15 -0.83
CA THR A 173 -12.01 6.18 -1.34
C THR A 173 -12.62 6.97 -2.53
N LEU A 174 -13.27 6.28 -3.47
CA LEU A 174 -13.94 6.94 -4.59
C LEU A 174 -15.06 7.87 -4.14
N ARG A 175 -15.87 7.44 -3.16
CA ARG A 175 -16.93 8.27 -2.58
C ARG A 175 -16.36 9.54 -1.93
N GLU A 176 -15.30 9.42 -1.15
CA GLU A 176 -14.62 10.57 -0.53
C GLU A 176 -14.05 11.53 -1.58
N ALA A 177 -13.58 11.01 -2.72
CA ALA A 177 -13.12 11.80 -3.85
C ALA A 177 -14.26 12.36 -4.73
N GLY A 178 -15.53 12.18 -4.37
CA GLY A 178 -16.67 12.61 -5.19
C GLY A 178 -16.85 11.82 -6.49
N CYS A 179 -16.23 10.64 -6.61
CA CYS A 179 -16.27 9.79 -7.80
C CYS A 179 -17.23 8.63 -7.61
N ALA A 180 -18.23 8.50 -8.50
CA ALA A 180 -19.23 7.46 -8.42
C ALA A 180 -18.68 6.09 -8.86
N ALA A 181 -18.78 5.07 -8.01
CA ALA A 181 -18.50 3.68 -8.37
C ALA A 181 -19.69 3.12 -9.18
N VAL A 182 -19.63 3.23 -10.50
CA VAL A 182 -20.76 2.91 -11.41
C VAL A 182 -20.92 1.42 -11.70
N ALA A 183 -19.89 0.62 -11.50
CA ALA A 183 -19.99 -0.84 -11.53
C ALA A 183 -18.76 -1.46 -10.84
N MET A 184 -18.93 -2.70 -10.40
CA MET A 184 -17.83 -3.56 -9.93
C MET A 184 -17.90 -4.88 -10.72
N VAL A 185 -16.77 -5.33 -11.26
CA VAL A 185 -16.69 -6.51 -12.12
C VAL A 185 -15.79 -7.56 -11.50
N SER A 186 -16.27 -8.79 -11.35
CA SER A 186 -15.46 -9.93 -10.89
C SER A 186 -15.70 -11.17 -11.74
N ARG A 187 -14.60 -11.88 -12.06
CA ARG A 187 -14.66 -13.18 -12.74
C ARG A 187 -15.25 -14.30 -11.89
N TYR A 188 -15.23 -14.12 -10.57
CA TYR A 188 -15.71 -15.10 -9.62
C TYR A 188 -17.26 -15.09 -9.50
N PRO A 189 -17.88 -16.19 -9.08
CA PRO A 189 -19.33 -16.28 -8.97
C PRO A 189 -19.90 -15.49 -7.78
N ARG A 190 -19.04 -15.11 -6.83
CA ARG A 190 -19.40 -14.35 -5.62
C ARG A 190 -18.30 -13.33 -5.30
N SER A 191 -18.69 -12.27 -4.57
CA SER A 191 -17.70 -11.39 -3.95
C SER A 191 -16.92 -12.14 -2.88
N GLU A 192 -15.60 -11.97 -2.88
CA GLU A 192 -14.69 -12.64 -1.94
C GLU A 192 -14.55 -11.86 -0.61
N ALA A 193 -15.22 -10.72 -0.49
CA ALA A 193 -15.24 -9.93 0.73
C ALA A 193 -16.25 -10.46 1.76
N TYR A 194 -15.94 -10.29 3.04
CA TYR A 194 -16.86 -10.62 4.13
C TYR A 194 -18.16 -9.80 4.04
N ALA A 195 -19.28 -10.41 4.43
CA ALA A 195 -20.60 -9.78 4.37
C ALA A 195 -20.66 -8.45 5.14
N ALA A 196 -19.98 -8.35 6.28
CA ALA A 196 -19.89 -7.14 7.09
C ALA A 196 -19.33 -5.91 6.33
N PHE A 197 -18.51 -6.11 5.32
CA PHE A 197 -18.00 -5.03 4.46
C PHE A 197 -18.79 -4.89 3.16
N ARG A 198 -19.19 -6.03 2.58
CA ARG A 198 -19.91 -6.06 1.31
C ARG A 198 -21.30 -5.41 1.40
N VAL A 199 -22.06 -5.68 2.47
CA VAL A 199 -23.45 -5.17 2.59
C VAL A 199 -23.45 -3.64 2.71
N PRO A 200 -22.72 -3.01 3.65
CA PRO A 200 -22.63 -1.56 3.68
C PRO A 200 -22.01 -0.95 2.41
N GLY A 201 -20.95 -1.58 1.88
CA GLY A 201 -20.29 -1.10 0.66
C GLY A 201 -21.21 -1.07 -0.55
N ARG A 202 -22.15 -2.00 -0.63
CA ARG A 202 -23.12 -2.07 -1.73
C ARG A 202 -24.03 -0.85 -1.78
N THR A 203 -24.41 -0.28 -0.64
CA THR A 203 -25.26 0.93 -0.57
C THR A 203 -24.51 2.20 -1.01
N LEU A 204 -23.20 2.15 -1.06
CA LEU A 204 -22.34 3.27 -1.49
C LEU A 204 -22.04 3.25 -2.99
N MET A 205 -22.38 2.18 -3.68
CA MET A 205 -22.21 2.07 -5.13
C MET A 205 -23.41 2.64 -5.88
N SER A 206 -23.13 3.27 -7.02
CA SER A 206 -24.16 3.80 -7.94
C SER A 206 -24.62 2.78 -8.98
N GLY A 207 -24.02 1.58 -9.02
CA GLY A 207 -24.29 0.59 -10.04
C GLY A 207 -24.12 -0.87 -9.59
N PRO A 208 -24.23 -1.85 -10.49
CA PRO A 208 -24.24 -3.26 -10.16
C PRO A 208 -22.87 -3.83 -9.77
N VAL A 209 -22.90 -4.97 -9.07
CA VAL A 209 -21.77 -5.90 -8.96
C VAL A 209 -21.99 -7.03 -9.95
N LEU A 210 -21.18 -7.05 -11.01
CA LEU A 210 -21.23 -8.03 -12.09
C LEU A 210 -20.28 -9.17 -11.77
N THR A 211 -20.81 -10.29 -11.36
CA THR A 211 -20.07 -11.53 -11.13
C THR A 211 -19.96 -12.37 -12.40
N ARG A 212 -19.02 -13.36 -12.45
CA ARG A 212 -18.75 -14.17 -13.65
C ARG A 212 -18.47 -13.34 -14.90
N SER A 213 -17.95 -12.14 -14.72
CA SER A 213 -17.66 -11.18 -15.77
C SER A 213 -16.21 -10.75 -15.69
N ARG A 214 -15.60 -10.44 -16.82
CA ARG A 214 -14.21 -9.98 -16.88
C ARG A 214 -14.09 -8.74 -17.77
N LEU A 215 -13.15 -7.89 -17.44
CA LEU A 215 -12.76 -6.80 -18.30
C LEU A 215 -12.01 -7.34 -19.52
N VAL A 216 -12.49 -7.03 -20.70
CA VAL A 216 -11.90 -7.47 -21.99
C VAL A 216 -10.96 -6.42 -22.56
N SER A 217 -11.36 -5.13 -22.54
CA SER A 217 -10.55 -4.04 -23.07
C SER A 217 -10.89 -2.72 -22.41
N ILE A 218 -9.94 -1.77 -22.52
CA ILE A 218 -10.08 -0.39 -22.03
C ILE A 218 -9.88 0.55 -23.22
N HIS A 219 -10.74 1.58 -23.32
CA HIS A 219 -10.71 2.52 -24.42
C HIS A 219 -10.66 3.97 -23.91
N GLY A 220 -9.89 4.78 -24.62
CA GLY A 220 -9.72 6.20 -24.38
C GLY A 220 -8.49 6.75 -25.07
N LYS A 221 -8.50 8.02 -25.43
CA LYS A 221 -7.32 8.71 -26.00
C LYS A 221 -6.46 9.29 -24.86
N ASP A 222 -6.87 10.42 -24.34
CA ASP A 222 -6.14 11.09 -23.26
C ASP A 222 -6.56 10.53 -21.88
N ARG A 223 -7.84 10.23 -21.72
CA ARG A 223 -8.41 9.64 -20.51
C ARG A 223 -9.34 8.48 -20.84
N VAL A 224 -9.46 7.52 -19.93
CA VAL A 224 -10.40 6.40 -20.07
C VAL A 224 -11.83 6.93 -20.17
N HIS A 225 -12.57 6.46 -21.18
CA HIS A 225 -13.97 6.79 -21.38
C HIS A 225 -14.87 5.56 -21.38
N SER A 226 -14.36 4.37 -21.74
CA SER A 226 -15.13 3.13 -21.73
C SER A 226 -14.28 1.91 -21.44
N ALA A 227 -14.97 0.85 -21.03
CA ALA A 227 -14.40 -0.47 -20.78
C ALA A 227 -15.40 -1.54 -21.20
N VAL A 228 -14.94 -2.62 -21.82
CA VAL A 228 -15.74 -3.73 -22.35
C VAL A 228 -15.52 -4.99 -21.53
#